data_a4542c114510868ef9e0bf2745b0b42a
#
_entry.id   a4542c114510868ef9e0bf2745b0b42a
#
_cell.length_a   1.000
_cell.length_b   1.000
_cell.length_c   1.000
_cell.angle_alpha   90.00
_cell.angle_beta   90.00
_cell.angle_gamma   90.00
#
_symmetry.space_group_name_H-M   'P 1'
#
loop_
_entity.id
_entity.type
_entity.pdbx_description
1 polymer ?
#
loop_
_entity_poly.entity_id
_entity_poly.type
_entity_poly.pdbx_seq_one_letter_code
_entity_poly.pdbx_strand_id
1 'polypeptide(L)'
;AVRDAAERLDTMISGPDTVRRISCPLLSSNSCSIYETRPLNCRAFVAVDVRECISTFVMMGKFAVRMPAPITNMRTFWHMLMMAALRLAGKNVAVYEMNAAVSRALETPDAEARWLAGDDIFEGLAEDLPMAPEIEAEIGRMVAFVAPTMERA
;
A
#
# COMPACT_ATOMS: atom_id res chain seq x y z
N ALA A 1 -15.80 -10.07 -5.02
CA ALA A 1 -15.72 -8.67 -4.53
C ALA A 1 -14.39 -8.03 -4.90
N VAL A 2 -13.21 -8.56 -4.42
CA VAL A 2 -11.89 -7.95 -4.73
C VAL A 2 -11.56 -8.07 -6.22
N ARG A 3 -11.80 -9.23 -6.85
CA ARG A 3 -11.63 -9.43 -8.30
C ARG A 3 -12.48 -8.47 -9.13
N ASP A 4 -13.76 -8.37 -8.83
CA ASP A 4 -14.68 -7.44 -9.50
C ASP A 4 -14.23 -5.99 -9.35
N ALA A 5 -13.55 -5.67 -8.24
CA ALA A 5 -13.01 -4.33 -8.00
C ALA A 5 -11.74 -4.07 -8.81
N ALA A 6 -10.84 -5.06 -8.91
CA ALA A 6 -9.64 -4.97 -9.74
C ALA A 6 -10.01 -4.81 -11.22
N GLU A 7 -10.95 -5.62 -11.74
CA GLU A 7 -11.46 -5.50 -13.12
C GLU A 7 -12.15 -4.16 -13.39
N ARG A 8 -12.92 -3.64 -12.42
CA ARG A 8 -13.53 -2.30 -12.53
C ARG A 8 -12.50 -1.19 -12.49
N LEU A 9 -11.45 -1.31 -11.70
CA LEU A 9 -10.39 -0.33 -11.63
C LEU A 9 -9.63 -0.28 -12.96
N ASP A 10 -9.28 -1.43 -13.52
CA ASP A 10 -8.56 -1.53 -14.79
C ASP A 10 -9.37 -0.92 -15.97
N THR A 11 -10.67 -1.17 -16.01
CA THR A 11 -11.58 -0.54 -16.99
C THR A 11 -11.76 0.96 -16.80
N MET A 12 -11.45 1.51 -15.63
CA MET A 12 -11.66 2.92 -15.28
C MET A 12 -10.41 3.78 -15.44
N ILE A 13 -9.23 3.19 -15.26
CA ILE A 13 -7.94 3.84 -15.50
C ILE A 13 -7.72 4.08 -17.02
N SER A 14 -8.37 3.29 -17.85
CA SER A 14 -8.27 3.37 -19.31
C SER A 14 -9.03 4.53 -19.97
N GLY A 15 -9.70 5.40 -19.19
CA GLY A 15 -10.50 6.52 -19.70
C GLY A 15 -9.98 7.89 -19.24
N PRO A 16 -9.83 8.87 -20.14
CA PRO A 16 -9.12 10.12 -19.82
C PRO A 16 -9.80 11.08 -18.83
N ASP A 17 -11.05 10.84 -18.38
CA ASP A 17 -11.78 11.87 -17.63
C ASP A 17 -12.72 11.41 -16.50
N THR A 18 -12.65 10.17 -16.04
CA THR A 18 -13.64 9.71 -15.06
C THR A 18 -13.02 9.08 -13.83
N VAL A 19 -12.56 9.91 -12.89
CA VAL A 19 -12.45 9.48 -11.49
C VAL A 19 -13.86 9.20 -10.97
N ARG A 20 -14.36 7.98 -11.16
CA ARG A 20 -15.65 7.57 -10.62
C ARG A 20 -15.51 7.30 -9.12
N ARG A 21 -16.55 7.65 -8.36
CA ARG A 21 -16.65 7.33 -6.93
C ARG A 21 -16.83 5.81 -6.78
N ILE A 22 -15.74 5.10 -6.56
CA ILE A 22 -15.79 3.68 -6.26
C ILE A 22 -15.63 3.52 -4.76
N SER A 23 -16.59 2.85 -4.16
CA SER A 23 -16.43 2.41 -2.77
C SER A 23 -15.28 1.40 -2.68
N CYS A 24 -14.53 1.45 -1.57
CA CYS A 24 -13.49 0.46 -1.32
C CYS A 24 -14.06 -0.96 -1.53
N PRO A 25 -13.40 -1.82 -2.32
CA PRO A 25 -13.89 -3.18 -2.60
C PRO A 25 -13.93 -4.07 -1.36
N LEU A 26 -13.18 -3.69 -0.32
CA LEU A 26 -13.13 -4.39 0.95
C LEU A 26 -14.18 -3.88 1.96
N LEU A 27 -15.11 -3.04 1.50
CA LEU A 27 -16.21 -2.57 2.33
C LEU A 27 -17.39 -3.55 2.23
N SER A 28 -17.86 -4.03 3.37
CA SER A 28 -19.06 -4.87 3.49
C SER A 28 -19.97 -4.27 4.57
N SER A 29 -21.22 -4.01 4.24
CA SER A 29 -22.19 -3.41 5.16
C SER A 29 -21.67 -2.16 5.89
N ASN A 30 -21.03 -1.24 5.15
CA ASN A 30 -20.38 -0.03 5.65
C ASN A 30 -19.22 -0.25 6.65
N SER A 31 -18.69 -1.46 6.72
CA SER A 31 -17.55 -1.81 7.58
C SER A 31 -16.42 -2.44 6.76
N CYS A 32 -15.18 -2.23 7.19
CA CYS A 32 -14.02 -2.83 6.54
C CYS A 32 -13.98 -4.34 6.85
N SER A 33 -14.10 -5.18 5.81
CA SER A 33 -14.07 -6.65 5.98
C SER A 33 -12.71 -7.22 6.40
N ILE A 34 -11.64 -6.44 6.21
CA ILE A 34 -10.27 -6.79 6.61
C ILE A 34 -9.75 -5.88 7.74
N TYR A 35 -10.60 -5.41 8.63
CA TYR A 35 -10.23 -4.42 9.65
C TYR A 35 -8.99 -4.80 10.44
N GLU A 36 -8.87 -6.07 10.87
CA GLU A 36 -7.74 -6.58 11.64
C GLU A 36 -6.43 -6.63 10.85
N THR A 37 -6.52 -6.82 9.54
CA THR A 37 -5.38 -6.99 8.64
C THR A 37 -5.19 -5.83 7.66
N ARG A 38 -5.77 -4.66 7.97
CA ARG A 38 -5.67 -3.49 7.10
C ARG A 38 -4.23 -3.13 6.77
N PRO A 39 -3.93 -2.80 5.51
CA PRO A 39 -2.64 -2.24 5.12
C PRO A 39 -2.27 -1.00 5.94
N LEU A 40 -0.99 -0.74 6.10
CA LEU A 40 -0.48 0.40 6.89
C LEU A 40 -1.06 1.74 6.42
N ASN A 41 -1.19 1.95 5.11
CA ASN A 41 -1.81 3.15 4.55
C ASN A 41 -3.26 3.34 5.01
N CYS A 42 -4.04 2.25 5.09
CA CYS A 42 -5.41 2.31 5.56
C CYS A 42 -5.50 2.57 7.08
N ARG A 43 -4.53 2.04 7.85
CA ARG A 43 -4.47 2.25 9.31
C ARG A 43 -4.07 3.67 9.67
N ALA A 44 -3.16 4.26 8.91
CA ALA A 44 -2.58 5.56 9.19
C ALA A 44 -3.30 6.72 8.47
N PHE A 45 -4.42 6.45 7.78
CA PHE A 45 -5.21 7.51 7.17
C PHE A 45 -6.11 8.18 8.22
N VAL A 46 -5.72 9.37 8.65
CA VAL A 46 -6.44 10.19 9.65
C VAL A 46 -6.57 11.60 9.11
N ALA A 47 -7.79 12.07 8.91
CA ALA A 47 -8.06 13.43 8.50
C ALA A 47 -8.12 14.37 9.70
N VAL A 48 -7.64 15.60 9.53
CA VAL A 48 -7.80 16.69 10.54
C VAL A 48 -9.28 17.05 10.68
N ASP A 49 -10.01 17.06 9.57
CA ASP A 49 -11.43 17.41 9.53
C ASP A 49 -12.16 16.45 8.57
N VAL A 50 -13.19 15.78 9.07
CA VAL A 50 -14.02 14.88 8.27
C VAL A 50 -14.70 15.60 7.09
N ARG A 51 -14.97 16.89 7.20
CA ARG A 51 -15.57 17.69 6.11
C ARG A 51 -14.65 17.75 4.90
N GLU A 52 -13.34 17.73 5.08
CA GLU A 52 -12.37 17.67 3.98
C GLU A 52 -12.47 16.33 3.23
N CYS A 53 -12.61 15.21 3.95
CA CYS A 53 -12.85 13.90 3.34
C CYS A 53 -14.14 13.90 2.53
N ILE A 54 -15.23 14.42 3.09
CA ILE A 54 -16.53 14.49 2.40
C ILE A 54 -16.42 15.38 1.16
N SER A 55 -15.83 16.58 1.30
CA SER A 55 -15.65 17.51 0.18
C SER A 55 -14.78 16.90 -0.93
N THR A 56 -13.68 16.25 -0.58
CA THR A 56 -12.80 15.58 -1.54
C THR A 56 -13.55 14.47 -2.27
N PHE A 57 -14.32 13.66 -1.54
CA PHE A 57 -15.12 12.59 -2.13
C PHE A 57 -16.22 13.14 -3.05
N VAL A 58 -16.93 14.20 -2.64
CA VAL A 58 -17.98 14.84 -3.44
C VAL A 58 -17.40 15.51 -4.68
N MET A 59 -16.25 16.16 -4.57
CA MET A 59 -15.60 16.91 -5.63
C MET A 59 -14.57 16.12 -6.41
N MET A 60 -14.60 14.78 -6.31
CA MET A 60 -13.75 13.85 -7.06
C MET A 60 -12.25 14.15 -6.94
N GLY A 61 -11.77 14.32 -5.73
CA GLY A 61 -10.34 14.49 -5.46
C GLY A 61 -9.75 15.88 -5.74
N LYS A 62 -10.59 16.89 -6.04
CA LYS A 62 -10.11 18.25 -6.32
C LYS A 62 -9.47 18.95 -5.11
N PHE A 63 -9.71 18.45 -3.92
CA PHE A 63 -9.15 18.99 -2.68
C PHE A 63 -8.31 17.93 -1.97
N ALA A 64 -7.17 18.35 -1.43
CA ALA A 64 -6.35 17.49 -0.59
C ALA A 64 -6.98 17.36 0.81
N VAL A 65 -6.97 16.15 1.34
CA VAL A 65 -7.32 15.90 2.75
C VAL A 65 -6.09 16.15 3.60
N ARG A 66 -6.20 17.08 4.54
CA ARG A 66 -5.09 17.36 5.47
C ARG A 66 -4.98 16.26 6.50
N MET A 67 -3.76 15.73 6.64
CA MET A 67 -3.42 14.80 7.70
C MET A 67 -2.53 15.47 8.75
N PRO A 68 -2.66 15.15 10.04
CA PRO A 68 -1.77 15.67 11.05
C PRO A 68 -0.31 15.30 10.74
N ALA A 69 0.60 16.27 10.76
CA ALA A 69 2.01 16.04 10.44
C ALA A 69 2.66 14.90 11.27
N PRO A 70 2.40 14.77 12.59
CA PRO A 70 2.93 13.64 13.37
C PRO A 70 2.49 12.27 12.83
N ILE A 71 1.23 12.14 12.37
CA ILE A 71 0.71 10.89 11.81
C ILE A 71 1.36 10.60 10.45
N THR A 72 1.52 11.63 9.62
CA THR A 72 2.19 11.50 8.33
C THR A 72 3.65 11.06 8.49
N ASN A 73 4.39 11.70 9.40
CA ASN A 73 5.78 11.36 9.69
C ASN A 73 5.91 9.92 10.24
N MET A 74 5.04 9.56 11.18
CA MET A 74 5.00 8.21 11.75
C MET A 74 4.70 7.16 10.67
N ARG A 75 3.75 7.43 9.77
CA ARG A 75 3.43 6.54 8.64
C ARG A 75 4.66 6.35 7.74
N THR A 76 5.33 7.43 7.36
CA THR A 76 6.53 7.36 6.52
C THR A 76 7.63 6.56 7.20
N PHE A 77 7.88 6.79 8.48
CA PHE A 77 8.86 6.04 9.27
C PHE A 77 8.54 4.53 9.29
N TRP A 78 7.29 4.14 9.57
CA TRP A 78 6.90 2.73 9.59
C TRP A 78 6.98 2.07 8.22
N HIS A 79 6.70 2.81 7.13
CA HIS A 79 6.90 2.29 5.77
C HIS A 79 8.37 2.00 5.50
N MET A 80 9.25 2.95 5.81
CA MET A 80 10.69 2.76 5.61
C MET A 80 11.23 1.59 6.45
N LEU A 81 10.79 1.48 7.70
CA LEU A 81 11.19 0.37 8.58
C LEU A 81 10.72 -0.98 8.04
N MET A 82 9.49 -1.07 7.54
CA MET A 82 8.98 -2.29 6.92
C MET A 82 9.74 -2.64 5.64
N MET A 83 10.05 -1.66 4.79
CA MET A 83 10.87 -1.87 3.59
C MET A 83 12.27 -2.32 3.93
N ALA A 84 12.90 -1.76 4.97
CA ALA A 84 14.19 -2.20 5.46
C ALA A 84 14.16 -3.66 5.95
N ALA A 85 13.12 -4.02 6.71
CA ALA A 85 12.92 -5.40 7.17
C ALA A 85 12.74 -6.39 6.01
N LEU A 86 11.97 -6.02 4.99
CA LEU A 86 11.78 -6.84 3.79
C LEU A 86 13.10 -7.03 3.03
N ARG A 87 13.93 -5.99 2.89
CA ARG A 87 15.26 -6.12 2.28
C ARG A 87 16.18 -7.05 3.05
N LEU A 88 16.20 -6.91 4.39
CA LEU A 88 16.98 -7.81 5.25
C LEU A 88 16.51 -9.26 5.12
N ALA A 89 15.24 -9.48 4.88
CA ALA A 89 14.65 -10.80 4.61
C ALA A 89 14.84 -11.26 3.15
N GLY A 90 15.59 -10.53 2.32
CA GLY A 90 15.82 -10.87 0.91
C GLY A 90 14.58 -10.78 0.01
N LYS A 91 13.57 -10.00 0.43
CA LYS A 91 12.34 -9.84 -0.32
C LYS A 91 12.40 -8.64 -1.27
N ASN A 92 11.67 -8.72 -2.38
CA ASN A 92 11.47 -7.58 -3.26
C ASN A 92 10.74 -6.44 -2.51
N VAL A 93 11.19 -5.23 -2.71
CA VAL A 93 10.64 -4.01 -2.07
C VAL A 93 10.15 -3.08 -3.17
N ALA A 94 8.95 -3.35 -3.65
CA ALA A 94 8.28 -2.52 -4.63
C ALA A 94 6.91 -2.07 -4.09
N VAL A 95 6.40 -0.97 -4.62
CA VAL A 95 5.07 -0.44 -4.28
C VAL A 95 4.12 -0.79 -5.41
N TYR A 96 3.11 -1.56 -5.10
CA TYR A 96 2.10 -2.00 -6.05
C TYR A 96 0.75 -1.36 -5.78
N GLU A 97 -0.07 -1.22 -6.81
CA GLU A 97 -1.48 -0.89 -6.63
C GLU A 97 -2.17 -1.99 -5.80
N MET A 98 -2.87 -1.56 -4.74
CA MET A 98 -3.37 -2.46 -3.71
C MET A 98 -4.33 -3.53 -4.26
N ASN A 99 -5.27 -3.15 -5.14
CA ASN A 99 -6.26 -4.11 -5.62
C ASN A 99 -5.63 -5.12 -6.58
N ALA A 100 -4.70 -4.68 -7.43
CA ALA A 100 -3.96 -5.56 -8.32
C ALA A 100 -3.10 -6.56 -7.53
N ALA A 101 -2.39 -6.11 -6.49
CA ALA A 101 -1.58 -6.97 -5.64
C ALA A 101 -2.45 -7.98 -4.86
N VAL A 102 -3.56 -7.54 -4.29
CA VAL A 102 -4.49 -8.43 -3.56
C VAL A 102 -5.12 -9.44 -4.52
N SER A 103 -5.54 -9.03 -5.71
CA SER A 103 -6.09 -9.95 -6.71
C SER A 103 -5.05 -11.01 -7.11
N ARG A 104 -3.81 -10.60 -7.42
CA ARG A 104 -2.71 -11.50 -7.74
C ARG A 104 -2.47 -12.51 -6.62
N ALA A 105 -2.42 -12.05 -5.36
CA ALA A 105 -2.21 -12.94 -4.22
C ALA A 105 -3.35 -13.95 -4.05
N LEU A 106 -4.61 -13.55 -4.28
CA LEU A 106 -5.77 -14.44 -4.20
C LEU A 106 -5.85 -15.44 -5.37
N GLU A 107 -5.28 -15.12 -6.51
CA GLU A 107 -5.25 -15.98 -7.70
C GLU A 107 -4.05 -16.93 -7.73
N THR A 108 -3.02 -16.63 -6.95
CA THR A 108 -1.80 -17.45 -6.88
C THR A 108 -2.01 -18.60 -5.88
N PRO A 109 -1.95 -19.86 -6.30
CA PRO A 109 -1.98 -20.98 -5.36
C PRO A 109 -0.80 -20.90 -4.39
N ASP A 110 -1.07 -21.14 -3.11
CA ASP A 110 -0.07 -21.13 -2.04
C ASP A 110 0.76 -19.84 -1.98
N ALA A 111 0.15 -18.69 -2.32
CA ALA A 111 0.82 -17.40 -2.45
C ALA A 111 1.71 -17.05 -1.26
N GLU A 112 1.21 -17.23 -0.02
CA GLU A 112 1.98 -16.97 1.20
C GLU A 112 3.22 -17.85 1.30
N ALA A 113 3.06 -19.16 1.13
CA ALA A 113 4.16 -20.12 1.22
C ALA A 113 5.21 -19.85 0.15
N ARG A 114 4.80 -19.58 -1.08
CA ARG A 114 5.69 -19.24 -2.19
C ARG A 114 6.44 -17.94 -1.93
N TRP A 115 5.73 -16.90 -1.49
CA TRP A 115 6.36 -15.63 -1.14
C TRP A 115 7.37 -15.78 0.01
N LEU A 116 7.02 -16.56 1.05
CA LEU A 116 7.94 -16.87 2.15
C LEU A 116 9.17 -17.64 1.66
N ALA A 117 9.01 -18.55 0.70
CA ALA A 117 10.12 -19.29 0.08
C ALA A 117 11.03 -18.41 -0.81
N GLY A 118 10.60 -17.20 -1.16
CA GLY A 118 11.38 -16.25 -1.96
C GLY A 118 10.86 -16.01 -3.38
N ASP A 119 9.75 -16.65 -3.77
CA ASP A 119 9.13 -16.38 -5.06
C ASP A 119 8.64 -14.93 -5.11
N ASP A 120 8.90 -14.22 -6.20
CA ASP A 120 8.25 -12.94 -6.47
C ASP A 120 6.87 -13.17 -7.11
N ILE A 121 5.87 -13.39 -6.27
CA ILE A 121 4.49 -13.61 -6.73
C ILE A 121 3.86 -12.35 -7.37
N PHE A 122 4.50 -11.19 -7.22
CA PHE A 122 4.07 -9.92 -7.78
C PHE A 122 4.82 -9.53 -9.05
N GLU A 123 5.70 -10.39 -9.55
CA GLU A 123 6.43 -10.17 -10.78
C GLU A 123 5.49 -9.79 -11.94
N GLY A 124 5.84 -8.74 -12.67
CA GLY A 124 5.06 -8.20 -13.78
C GLY A 124 3.87 -7.33 -13.39
N LEU A 125 3.61 -7.09 -12.10
CA LEU A 125 2.73 -5.99 -11.70
C LEU A 125 3.45 -4.66 -11.87
N ALA A 126 2.74 -3.68 -12.40
CA ALA A 126 3.27 -2.33 -12.54
C ALA A 126 3.58 -1.73 -11.17
N GLU A 127 4.78 -1.18 -11.02
CA GLU A 127 5.11 -0.35 -9.88
C GLU A 127 4.49 1.03 -10.07
N ASP A 128 3.75 1.48 -9.06
CA ASP A 128 3.03 2.75 -9.16
C ASP A 128 3.94 3.97 -9.14
N LEU A 129 5.03 3.92 -8.39
CA LEU A 129 5.93 5.07 -8.23
C LEU A 129 7.37 4.60 -8.00
N PRO A 130 8.34 5.19 -8.70
CA PRO A 130 9.73 5.02 -8.34
C PRO A 130 9.97 5.60 -6.95
N MET A 131 10.67 4.86 -6.11
CA MET A 131 11.02 5.33 -4.78
C MET A 131 11.91 6.57 -4.87
N ALA A 132 11.56 7.62 -4.13
CA ALA A 132 12.39 8.83 -4.09
C ALA A 132 13.80 8.49 -3.58
N PRO A 133 14.86 9.04 -4.19
CA PRO A 133 16.25 8.75 -3.81
C PRO A 133 16.56 8.96 -2.33
N GLU A 134 15.92 9.94 -1.70
CA GLU A 134 16.08 10.25 -0.29
C GLU A 134 15.51 9.14 0.61
N ILE A 135 14.36 8.59 0.23
CA ILE A 135 13.72 7.46 0.92
C ILE A 135 14.58 6.21 0.75
N GLU A 136 15.06 5.95 -0.45
CA GLU A 136 15.97 4.84 -0.74
C GLU A 136 17.25 4.90 0.11
N ALA A 137 17.87 6.08 0.20
CA ALA A 137 19.05 6.29 1.02
C ALA A 137 18.77 6.07 2.51
N GLU A 138 17.60 6.49 3.01
CA GLU A 138 17.22 6.29 4.41
C GLU A 138 16.98 4.80 4.73
N ILE A 139 16.28 4.08 3.85
CA ILE A 139 16.11 2.62 3.97
C ILE A 139 17.48 1.93 4.00
N GLY A 140 18.41 2.34 3.12
CA GLY A 140 19.78 1.82 3.11
C GLY A 140 20.50 2.03 4.44
N ARG A 141 20.36 3.21 5.07
CA ARG A 141 20.92 3.49 6.40
C ARG A 141 20.30 2.60 7.49
N MET A 142 18.99 2.40 7.46
CA MET A 142 18.30 1.52 8.40
C MET A 142 18.79 0.07 8.27
N VAL A 143 18.92 -0.44 7.04
CA VAL A 143 19.48 -1.78 6.77
C VAL A 143 20.88 -1.89 7.33
N ALA A 144 21.78 -0.95 7.03
CA ALA A 144 23.15 -0.97 7.50
C ALA A 144 23.27 -0.90 9.04
N PHE A 145 22.33 -0.24 9.70
CA PHE A 145 22.29 -0.16 11.16
C PHE A 145 21.84 -1.47 11.81
N VAL A 146 20.87 -2.17 11.22
CA VAL A 146 20.25 -3.37 11.81
C VAL A 146 21.01 -4.65 11.44
N ALA A 147 21.55 -4.76 10.22
CA ALA A 147 22.20 -5.97 9.72
C ALA A 147 23.27 -6.56 10.70
N PRO A 148 24.18 -5.78 11.28
CA PRO A 148 25.20 -6.33 12.19
C PRO A 148 24.63 -6.92 13.50
N THR A 149 23.41 -6.55 13.88
CA THR A 149 22.77 -7.11 15.08
C THR A 149 22.10 -8.45 14.78
N MET A 150 21.65 -8.68 13.56
CA MET A 150 21.04 -9.94 13.14
C MET A 150 22.07 -11.07 12.95
N GLU A 151 23.30 -10.74 12.53
CA GLU A 151 24.38 -11.72 12.36
C GLU A 151 24.92 -12.26 13.71
N ARG A 152 24.59 -11.60 14.82
CA ARG A 152 25.03 -11.95 16.17
C ARG A 152 23.97 -12.68 17.00
N ALA A 153 22.76 -12.83 16.49
CA ALA A 153 21.66 -13.51 17.15
C ALA A 153 21.46 -14.94 16.63
#